data_bfb9c030a74e216e823999bf93a00e86
#
_entry.id   bfb9c030a74e216e823999bf93a00e86
#
_cell.length_a   1.000
_cell.length_b   1.000
_cell.length_c   1.000
_cell.angle_alpha   90.00
_cell.angle_beta   90.00
_cell.angle_gamma   90.00
#
_symmetry.space_group_name_H-M   'P 1'
#
loop_
_entity.id
_entity.type
_entity.pdbx_description
1 polymer ?
#
loop_
_entity_poly.entity_id
_entity_poly.type
_entity_poly.pdbx_seq_one_letter_code
_entity_poly.pdbx_strand_id
1 'polypeptide(L)'
;MIAEAAIELVPQILRNHPSVKNHSKRAGRDSNEIFLDISYHHKAMVEGNIKQWWKRGRPDIVHFDLVEALSTPLFKQKNLQVYVSTFDNNLITISKDLRIPKNYLRFERLMIGIFNKHKN
;
A
#
# COMPACT_ATOMS: atom_id res chain seq x y z
N MET A 1 14.03 -2.20 8.38
CA MET A 1 13.20 -1.15 7.77
C MET A 1 12.91 -1.47 6.30
N ILE A 2 11.68 -1.30 5.88
CA ILE A 2 11.31 -1.41 4.47
C ILE A 2 11.29 0.01 3.89
N ALA A 3 12.19 0.29 2.95
CA ALA A 3 12.33 1.63 2.37
C ALA A 3 11.77 1.66 0.95
N GLU A 4 11.28 2.82 0.54
CA GLU A 4 10.66 3.04 -0.77
C GLU A 4 9.58 2.01 -1.07
N ALA A 5 8.78 1.68 -0.05
CA ALA A 5 7.72 0.69 -0.19
C ALA A 5 6.68 1.15 -1.22
N ALA A 6 6.32 0.25 -2.12
CA ALA A 6 5.42 0.54 -3.24
C ALA A 6 3.95 0.43 -2.79
N ILE A 7 3.60 1.11 -1.71
CA ILE A 7 2.24 1.16 -1.18
C ILE A 7 1.83 2.62 -1.00
N GLU A 8 0.79 3.02 -1.71
CA GLU A 8 0.25 4.37 -1.66
C GLU A 8 -1.17 4.37 -2.20
N LEU A 9 -1.98 5.34 -1.74
CA LEU A 9 -3.28 5.56 -2.35
C LEU A 9 -3.07 6.10 -3.77
N VAL A 10 -4.06 5.90 -4.64
CA VAL A 10 -3.95 6.38 -6.02
C VAL A 10 -3.70 7.88 -6.03
N PRO A 11 -2.63 8.36 -6.70
CA PRO A 11 -2.38 9.79 -6.81
C PRO A 11 -3.54 10.53 -7.44
N GLN A 12 -3.80 11.75 -6.97
CA GLN A 12 -4.92 12.55 -7.44
C GLN A 12 -4.94 12.70 -8.96
N ILE A 13 -3.78 12.86 -9.57
CA ILE A 13 -3.65 13.05 -11.02
C ILE A 13 -4.18 11.84 -11.82
N LEU A 14 -4.22 10.65 -11.22
CA LEU A 14 -4.67 9.43 -11.90
C LEU A 14 -6.12 9.07 -11.59
N ARG A 15 -6.77 9.72 -10.64
CA ARG A 15 -8.09 9.30 -10.14
C ARG A 15 -9.19 9.33 -11.19
N ASN A 16 -9.06 10.16 -12.21
CA ASN A 16 -10.05 10.26 -13.27
C ASN A 16 -9.80 9.35 -14.46
N HIS A 17 -8.70 8.61 -14.44
CA HIS A 17 -8.40 7.67 -15.53
C HIS A 17 -9.41 6.51 -15.53
N PRO A 18 -9.86 6.03 -16.71
CA PRO A 18 -10.85 4.95 -16.79
C PRO A 18 -10.44 3.68 -16.02
N SER A 19 -9.17 3.29 -16.05
CA SER A 19 -8.72 2.10 -15.33
C SER A 19 -8.88 2.23 -13.82
N VAL A 20 -8.67 3.44 -13.28
CA VAL A 20 -8.85 3.71 -11.87
C VAL A 20 -10.33 3.74 -11.50
N LYS A 21 -11.15 4.39 -12.33
CA LYS A 21 -12.60 4.44 -12.11
C LYS A 21 -13.23 3.05 -12.17
N ASN A 22 -12.80 2.22 -13.10
CA ASN A 22 -13.31 0.86 -13.23
C ASN A 22 -12.95 0.01 -12.01
N HIS A 23 -11.72 0.12 -11.51
CA HIS A 23 -11.29 -0.59 -10.32
C HIS A 23 -12.06 -0.11 -9.08
N SER A 24 -12.20 1.21 -8.94
CA SER A 24 -12.95 1.82 -7.85
C SER A 24 -14.39 1.28 -7.81
N LYS A 25 -15.04 1.22 -8.96
CA LYS A 25 -16.40 0.73 -9.10
C LYS A 25 -16.52 -0.73 -8.70
N ARG A 26 -15.59 -1.58 -9.14
CA ARG A 26 -15.58 -3.00 -8.77
C ARG A 26 -15.35 -3.22 -7.29
N ALA A 27 -14.47 -2.41 -6.69
CA ALA A 27 -14.14 -2.52 -5.27
C ALA A 27 -15.21 -1.92 -4.37
N GLY A 28 -16.15 -1.15 -4.92
CA GLY A 28 -17.17 -0.48 -4.13
C GLY A 28 -16.60 0.61 -3.24
N ARG A 29 -15.52 1.26 -3.69
CA ARG A 29 -14.83 2.32 -2.94
C ARG A 29 -14.57 3.51 -3.83
N ASP A 30 -14.42 4.69 -3.23
CA ASP A 30 -14.02 5.89 -3.97
C ASP A 30 -12.58 5.75 -4.46
N SER A 31 -12.26 6.46 -5.54
CA SER A 31 -10.92 6.41 -6.13
C SER A 31 -9.83 6.95 -5.20
N ASN A 32 -10.19 7.71 -4.17
CA ASN A 32 -9.26 8.17 -3.14
C ASN A 32 -9.10 7.17 -1.98
N GLU A 33 -9.77 6.03 -2.04
CA GLU A 33 -9.76 5.01 -1.00
C GLU A 33 -9.28 3.66 -1.53
N ILE A 34 -8.54 3.65 -2.62
CA ILE A 34 -7.94 2.44 -3.17
C ILE A 34 -6.44 2.64 -3.32
N PHE A 35 -5.69 1.55 -3.20
CA PHE A 35 -4.26 1.59 -3.43
C PHE A 35 -3.94 1.62 -4.92
N LEU A 36 -2.88 2.35 -5.26
CA LEU A 36 -2.27 2.25 -6.59
C LEU A 36 -1.77 0.83 -6.76
N ASP A 37 -2.18 0.18 -7.85
CA ASP A 37 -1.86 -1.22 -8.11
C ASP A 37 -1.58 -1.40 -9.59
N ILE A 38 -0.35 -1.79 -9.90
CA ILE A 38 0.09 -1.91 -11.28
C ILE A 38 -0.73 -2.96 -12.06
N SER A 39 -1.29 -3.95 -11.37
CA SER A 39 -2.12 -4.96 -12.04
C SER A 39 -3.45 -4.39 -12.55
N TYR A 40 -3.92 -3.29 -11.97
CA TYR A 40 -5.16 -2.63 -12.39
C TYR A 40 -4.91 -1.30 -13.10
N HIS A 41 -3.86 -0.57 -12.69
CA HIS A 41 -3.68 0.83 -13.07
C HIS A 41 -2.46 1.06 -13.95
N HIS A 42 -1.87 0.01 -14.52
CA HIS A 42 -0.67 0.14 -15.36
C HIS A 42 -0.83 1.20 -16.44
N LYS A 43 -1.94 1.15 -17.17
CA LYS A 43 -2.20 2.10 -18.25
C LYS A 43 -2.26 3.53 -17.75
N ALA A 44 -2.94 3.76 -16.62
CA ALA A 44 -3.01 5.08 -16.02
C ALA A 44 -1.62 5.58 -15.60
N MET A 45 -0.82 4.70 -15.03
CA MET A 45 0.53 5.06 -14.56
C MET A 45 1.43 5.48 -15.71
N VAL A 46 1.36 4.76 -16.83
CA VAL A 46 2.17 5.07 -18.01
C VAL A 46 1.65 6.32 -18.71
N GLU A 47 0.35 6.40 -18.99
CA GLU A 47 -0.26 7.53 -19.67
C GLU A 47 -0.17 8.82 -18.83
N GLY A 48 -0.31 8.71 -17.52
CA GLY A 48 -0.17 9.84 -16.61
C GLY A 48 1.27 10.27 -16.40
N ASN A 49 2.22 9.47 -16.88
CA ASN A 49 3.66 9.75 -16.79
C ASN A 49 4.10 10.13 -15.38
N ILE A 50 3.59 9.38 -14.39
CA ILE A 50 4.00 9.64 -13.01
C ILE A 50 5.46 9.21 -12.81
N LYS A 51 6.18 9.98 -11.98
CA LYS A 51 7.60 9.77 -11.75
C LYS A 51 7.88 8.36 -11.24
N GLN A 52 8.81 7.67 -11.88
CA GLN A 52 9.28 6.33 -11.47
C GLN A 52 8.13 5.32 -11.31
N TRP A 53 7.17 5.35 -12.24
CA TRP A 53 5.98 4.51 -12.15
C TRP A 53 6.33 3.02 -12.01
N TRP A 54 7.45 2.57 -12.55
CA TRP A 54 7.87 1.17 -12.50
C TRP A 54 8.27 0.71 -11.10
N LYS A 55 8.45 1.63 -10.16
CA LYS A 55 8.75 1.33 -8.75
C LYS A 55 7.53 1.45 -7.85
N ARG A 56 6.37 1.71 -8.41
CA ARG A 56 5.18 2.05 -7.63
C ARG A 56 4.05 1.07 -7.90
N GLY A 57 3.06 1.05 -7.01
CA GLY A 57 1.86 0.28 -7.24
C GLY A 57 1.99 -1.23 -7.01
N ARG A 58 2.77 -1.65 -6.03
CA ARG A 58 2.93 -3.07 -5.68
C ARG A 58 2.60 -3.32 -4.21
N PRO A 59 1.36 -3.02 -3.77
CA PRO A 59 0.97 -3.27 -2.37
C PRO A 59 1.03 -4.76 -2.00
N ASP A 60 0.92 -5.65 -2.97
CA ASP A 60 1.04 -7.10 -2.77
C ASP A 60 2.42 -7.50 -2.27
N ILE A 61 3.47 -6.88 -2.82
CA ILE A 61 4.85 -7.13 -2.38
C ILE A 61 5.05 -6.64 -0.95
N VAL A 62 4.52 -5.46 -0.63
CA VAL A 62 4.62 -4.90 0.71
C VAL A 62 3.93 -5.82 1.71
N HIS A 63 2.76 -6.33 1.36
CA HIS A 63 2.04 -7.29 2.20
C HIS A 63 2.88 -8.54 2.47
N PHE A 64 3.45 -9.12 1.42
CA PHE A 64 4.29 -10.31 1.54
C PHE A 64 5.48 -10.04 2.45
N ASP A 65 6.16 -8.92 2.24
CA ASP A 65 7.34 -8.58 3.03
C ASP A 65 7.00 -8.38 4.51
N LEU A 66 5.87 -7.74 4.81
CA LEU A 66 5.44 -7.54 6.18
C LEU A 66 5.08 -8.86 6.87
N VAL A 67 4.34 -9.72 6.19
CA VAL A 67 3.98 -11.03 6.75
C VAL A 67 5.24 -11.85 7.05
N GLU A 68 6.21 -11.85 6.15
CA GLU A 68 7.48 -12.55 6.36
C GLU A 68 8.26 -11.97 7.53
N ALA A 69 8.40 -10.64 7.59
CA ALA A 69 9.16 -9.98 8.65
C ALA A 69 8.55 -10.23 10.03
N LEU A 70 7.23 -10.12 10.14
CA LEU A 70 6.54 -10.25 11.42
C LEU A 70 6.39 -11.69 11.89
N SER A 71 6.60 -12.68 11.00
CA SER A 71 6.53 -14.09 11.37
C SER A 71 7.84 -14.64 11.91
N THR A 72 8.92 -13.87 11.87
CA THR A 72 10.22 -14.35 12.35
C THR A 72 10.25 -14.41 13.87
N PRO A 73 10.88 -15.47 14.46
CA PRO A 73 11.05 -15.54 15.91
C PRO A 73 11.85 -14.36 16.47
N LEU A 74 12.80 -13.85 15.70
CA LEU A 74 13.63 -12.72 16.11
C LEU A 74 12.79 -11.48 16.38
N PHE A 75 11.81 -11.21 15.54
CA PHE A 75 10.92 -10.06 15.72
C PHE A 75 10.15 -10.17 17.04
N LYS A 76 9.62 -11.36 17.33
CA LYS A 76 8.82 -11.58 18.54
C LYS A 76 9.67 -11.58 19.81
N GLN A 77 10.85 -12.21 19.77
CA GLN A 77 11.71 -12.36 20.94
C GLN A 77 12.38 -11.06 21.36
N LYS A 78 12.80 -10.26 20.40
CA LYS A 78 13.57 -9.04 20.70
C LYS A 78 12.72 -7.78 20.76
N ASN A 79 11.42 -7.93 20.70
CA ASN A 79 10.51 -6.79 20.84
C ASN A 79 10.77 -5.70 19.77
N LEU A 80 11.14 -6.12 18.58
CA LEU A 80 11.50 -5.22 17.50
C LEU A 80 10.28 -4.56 16.88
N GLN A 81 10.50 -3.38 16.30
CA GLN A 81 9.50 -2.70 15.49
C GLN A 81 9.92 -2.70 14.04
N VAL A 82 8.94 -2.79 13.14
CA VAL A 82 9.18 -2.67 11.71
C VAL A 82 8.73 -1.29 11.26
N TYR A 83 9.60 -0.61 10.52
CA TYR A 83 9.30 0.69 9.94
C TYR A 83 9.15 0.54 8.44
N VAL A 84 8.08 1.10 7.89
CA VAL A 84 7.84 1.11 6.45
C VAL A 84 7.86 2.56 5.98
N SER A 85 8.83 2.88 5.14
CA SER A 85 8.92 4.19 4.50
C SER A 85 8.34 4.06 3.09
N THR A 86 7.25 4.75 2.82
CA THR A 86 6.56 4.64 1.54
C THR A 86 7.18 5.56 0.50
N PHE A 87 6.85 5.32 -0.76
CA PHE A 87 7.36 6.13 -1.87
C PHE A 87 6.95 7.60 -1.73
N ASP A 88 5.76 7.87 -1.18
CA ASP A 88 5.25 9.22 -1.00
C ASP A 88 5.66 9.86 0.34
N ASN A 89 6.74 9.36 0.93
CA ASN A 89 7.37 9.89 2.15
C ASN A 89 6.53 9.74 3.42
N ASN A 90 5.64 8.78 3.47
CA ASN A 90 4.98 8.41 4.72
C ASN A 90 5.80 7.38 5.46
N LEU A 91 5.89 7.54 6.78
CA LEU A 91 6.56 6.56 7.64
C LEU A 91 5.50 5.86 8.47
N ILE A 92 5.46 4.53 8.34
CA ILE A 92 4.52 3.69 9.07
C ILE A 92 5.32 2.85 10.06
N THR A 93 4.94 2.92 11.34
CA THR A 93 5.55 2.10 12.39
C THR A 93 4.63 0.93 12.68
N ILE A 94 5.17 -0.28 12.56
CA ILE A 94 4.43 -1.51 12.85
C ILE A 94 4.93 -2.04 14.17
N SER A 95 4.06 -2.05 15.20
CA SER A 95 4.42 -2.61 16.49
C SER A 95 4.28 -4.14 16.48
N LYS A 96 4.95 -4.80 17.43
CA LYS A 96 4.87 -6.26 17.57
C LYS A 96 3.44 -6.74 17.87
N ASP A 97 2.61 -5.87 18.43
CA ASP A 97 1.25 -6.20 18.82
C ASP A 97 0.27 -6.06 17.66
N LEU A 98 0.67 -5.44 16.58
CA LEU A 98 -0.17 -5.31 15.40
C LEU A 98 -0.10 -6.61 14.60
N ARG A 99 -1.27 -7.19 14.36
CA ARG A 99 -1.36 -8.38 13.53
C ARG A 99 -1.65 -7.98 12.09
N ILE A 100 -0.74 -8.35 11.19
CA ILE A 100 -0.95 -8.12 9.77
C ILE A 100 -1.74 -9.31 9.22
N PRO A 101 -2.93 -9.07 8.65
CA PRO A 101 -3.70 -10.15 8.06
C PRO A 101 -2.94 -10.85 6.95
N LYS A 102 -2.98 -12.17 6.93
CA LYS A 102 -2.39 -12.95 5.84
C LYS A 102 -3.21 -12.83 4.57
N ASN A 103 -4.52 -12.61 4.70
CA ASN A 103 -5.39 -12.38 3.57
C ASN A 103 -5.15 -10.97 3.02
N TYR A 104 -4.87 -10.88 1.72
CA TYR A 104 -4.52 -9.59 1.11
C TYR A 104 -5.66 -8.57 1.19
N LEU A 105 -6.90 -8.98 0.97
CA LEU A 105 -8.03 -8.05 0.99
C LEU A 105 -8.25 -7.45 2.38
N ARG A 106 -8.04 -8.24 3.42
CA ARG A 106 -8.12 -7.75 4.80
C ARG A 106 -6.97 -6.80 5.10
N PHE A 107 -5.77 -7.13 4.63
CA PHE A 107 -4.61 -6.25 4.74
C PHE A 107 -4.89 -4.91 4.05
N GLU A 108 -5.42 -4.96 2.84
CA GLU A 108 -5.74 -3.76 2.08
C GLU A 108 -6.71 -2.86 2.84
N ARG A 109 -7.78 -3.43 3.40
CA ARG A 109 -8.75 -2.67 4.18
C ARG A 109 -8.12 -2.01 5.40
N LEU A 110 -7.29 -2.77 6.12
CA LEU A 110 -6.59 -2.25 7.30
C LEU A 110 -5.71 -1.07 6.93
N MET A 111 -4.89 -1.23 5.90
CA MET A 111 -3.93 -0.21 5.50
C MET A 111 -4.60 1.03 4.91
N ILE A 112 -5.67 0.86 4.15
CA ILE A 112 -6.44 2.00 3.64
C ILE A 112 -7.01 2.80 4.80
N GLY A 113 -7.52 2.13 5.83
CA GLY A 113 -8.00 2.80 7.03
C GLY A 113 -6.91 3.62 7.71
N ILE A 114 -5.71 3.07 7.83
CA ILE A 114 -4.57 3.77 8.42
C ILE A 114 -4.16 4.97 7.57
N PHE A 115 -4.09 4.82 6.25
CA PHE A 115 -3.71 5.91 5.35
C PHE A 115 -4.73 7.05 5.42
N ASN A 116 -6.02 6.74 5.49
CA ASN A 116 -7.07 7.77 5.56
C ASN A 116 -7.07 8.52 6.89
N LYS A 117 -6.73 7.87 8.00
CA LYS A 117 -6.65 8.53 9.29
C LYS A 117 -5.54 9.58 9.36
N HIS A 118 -4.46 9.37 8.60
CA HIS A 118 -3.31 10.27 8.61
C HIS A 118 -3.31 11.25 7.44
N LYS A 119 -4.42 11.28 6.70
CA LYS A 119 -4.58 12.20 5.58
C LYS A 119 -5.17 13.51 6.09
N ASN A 120 -4.41 14.55 5.96
CA ASN A 120 -4.88 15.91 6.27
C ASN A 120 -5.24 16.65 5.02
#